data_9e31d86f5ed1e9571add246e167d4c56
#
_entry.id   9e31d86f5ed1e9571add246e167d4c56
#
_cell.length_a   1.000
_cell.length_b   1.000
_cell.length_c   1.000
_cell.angle_alpha   90.00
_cell.angle_beta   90.00
_cell.angle_gamma   90.00
#
_symmetry.space_group_name_H-M   'P 1'
#
loop_
_entity.id
_entity.type
_entity.pdbx_description
1 polymer ?
#
loop_
_entity_poly.entity_id
_entity_poly.type
_entity_poly.pdbx_seq_one_letter_code
_entity_poly.pdbx_strand_id
1 'polypeptide(L)'
;MDIGIAAIDCGADAVYIAGPAFGARQAAGNSIEDIRTLCSYAHRYGARVFITLNTIVFDSELEDIHEMMLSVEEAGADAIIVQDLALLKLTGGGIPLHASTQCAIRDKDKALLYRDLGFSRIVLEREMSLDGIREISEATGSEIEFFVHGALCVCYSGQCYLSEAVAGRSANRGECIQACRSLYDLVDGDGNVLVRNKALLSLKDYNLLHRLEDLAGAGVTSFKIEGRLKNMSYVKNTVRAYSEALDVLVSSRPDLYARASRGVVRGGFRPDLGKTFNRGYTELFIDGKRGRWSSMDAPKGMGEIIGSVKSVSPAGKNGIMIEVSLNEAGLASPLGNGDGFAFISGNGSIAGFRGDVCSGNTIRCQKVDGLRRGTTLYRNLNTGFEKAIESAACRRMIRVNVNVEASRSGDGHFTLACTAMSEDGRVVSVSMDAGNEAAGNRDRMKGLMESQLGKSSGIYEFTAASVSQGELPFTSASFLNNIRRTLAEELDKLPCIGTPMAGKPSESVTHQAQEGLKECHSYLNDKDLDYRFNIANHLSRSVYTSLGAGRTDDAFEISHTRGAELMRTKYCIRYELGLCPVHQKSSTPAREPLQLINNGRRLTLHFDCGKCEMTVTGTEM
;
A
#
# COMPACT_ATOMS: atom_id res chain seq x y z
N MET A 1 -2.02 -10.47 10.14
CA MET A 1 -2.93 -11.40 9.45
C MET A 1 -4.29 -10.76 9.15
N ASP A 2 -5.15 -10.40 10.11
CA ASP A 2 -6.54 -9.96 9.92
C ASP A 2 -6.73 -8.77 8.97
N ILE A 3 -5.82 -7.78 9.04
CA ILE A 3 -5.84 -6.63 8.12
C ILE A 3 -5.57 -7.07 6.68
N GLY A 4 -4.69 -8.07 6.48
CA GLY A 4 -4.42 -8.64 5.17
C GLY A 4 -5.63 -9.35 4.57
N ILE A 5 -6.32 -10.17 5.37
CA ILE A 5 -7.58 -10.82 4.99
C ILE A 5 -8.63 -9.76 4.60
N ALA A 6 -8.81 -8.74 5.44
CA ALA A 6 -9.76 -7.65 5.15
C ALA A 6 -9.41 -6.87 3.87
N ALA A 7 -8.13 -6.71 3.56
CA ALA A 7 -7.70 -6.10 2.31
C ALA A 7 -8.10 -6.95 1.10
N ILE A 8 -7.90 -8.28 1.18
CA ILE A 8 -8.31 -9.23 0.12
C ILE A 8 -9.83 -9.20 -0.07
N ASP A 9 -10.60 -9.21 1.02
CA ASP A 9 -12.07 -9.12 0.99
C ASP A 9 -12.58 -7.82 0.38
N CYS A 10 -11.81 -6.73 0.54
CA CYS A 10 -12.08 -5.43 -0.08
C CYS A 10 -11.55 -5.30 -1.52
N GLY A 11 -10.95 -6.35 -2.08
CA GLY A 11 -10.56 -6.45 -3.49
C GLY A 11 -9.07 -6.22 -3.77
N ALA A 12 -8.17 -6.36 -2.79
CA ALA A 12 -6.74 -6.37 -3.05
C ALA A 12 -6.33 -7.60 -3.88
N ASP A 13 -5.52 -7.40 -4.91
CA ASP A 13 -4.96 -8.48 -5.73
C ASP A 13 -3.68 -9.06 -5.12
N ALA A 14 -3.06 -8.30 -4.22
CA ALA A 14 -1.92 -8.73 -3.43
C ALA A 14 -1.88 -7.99 -2.10
N VAL A 15 -1.23 -8.58 -1.12
CA VAL A 15 -0.86 -7.93 0.14
C VAL A 15 0.63 -8.08 0.37
N TYR A 16 1.28 -7.04 0.93
CA TYR A 16 2.63 -7.17 1.44
C TYR A 16 2.64 -7.00 2.95
N ILE A 17 3.37 -7.87 3.63
CA ILE A 17 3.48 -7.89 5.09
C ILE A 17 4.94 -8.05 5.50
N ALA A 18 5.26 -7.66 6.73
CA ALA A 18 6.58 -7.95 7.30
C ALA A 18 6.63 -9.39 7.80
N GLY A 19 7.78 -10.04 7.65
CA GLY A 19 8.12 -11.24 8.40
C GLY A 19 8.27 -10.96 9.90
N PRO A 20 8.63 -11.97 10.70
CA PRO A 20 8.94 -11.78 12.12
C PRO A 20 10.07 -10.79 12.40
N ALA A 21 11.04 -10.69 11.47
CA ALA A 21 12.18 -9.78 11.52
C ALA A 21 12.51 -9.20 10.12
N PHE A 22 13.54 -8.35 10.03
CA PHE A 22 14.11 -7.79 8.79
C PHE A 22 13.17 -6.97 7.92
N GLY A 23 12.03 -6.55 8.43
CA GLY A 23 11.12 -5.64 7.73
C GLY A 23 11.41 -4.17 8.06
N ALA A 24 11.30 -3.26 7.07
CA ALA A 24 11.49 -1.81 7.25
C ALA A 24 10.50 -1.13 8.22
N ARG A 25 9.75 -1.89 9.00
CA ARG A 25 8.91 -1.47 10.14
C ARG A 25 8.91 -2.60 11.17
N GLN A 26 9.90 -2.63 12.03
CA GLN A 26 10.12 -3.70 13.02
C GLN A 26 8.89 -3.98 13.92
N ALA A 27 8.12 -2.95 14.26
CA ALA A 27 6.91 -3.08 15.08
C ALA A 27 5.70 -3.76 14.37
N ALA A 28 5.82 -4.19 13.11
CA ALA A 28 4.73 -4.76 12.32
C ALA A 28 4.97 -6.24 11.93
N GLY A 29 5.80 -6.96 12.66
CA GLY A 29 6.11 -8.38 12.40
C GLY A 29 4.89 -9.29 12.53
N ASN A 30 4.84 -10.33 11.68
CA ASN A 30 3.86 -11.41 11.72
C ASN A 30 4.59 -12.73 11.92
N SER A 31 3.97 -13.70 12.61
CA SER A 31 4.53 -15.04 12.74
C SER A 31 4.51 -15.79 11.38
N ILE A 32 5.32 -16.84 11.26
CA ILE A 32 5.30 -17.72 10.08
C ILE A 32 3.91 -18.37 9.90
N GLU A 33 3.23 -18.70 10.99
CA GLU A 33 1.88 -19.27 10.94
C GLU A 33 0.83 -18.24 10.46
N ASP A 34 0.94 -16.96 10.85
CA ASP A 34 0.13 -15.88 10.31
C ASP A 34 0.33 -15.73 8.79
N ILE A 35 1.59 -15.85 8.33
CA ILE A 35 1.94 -15.81 6.91
C ILE A 35 1.30 -16.99 6.18
N ARG A 36 1.46 -18.22 6.69
CA ARG A 36 0.87 -19.44 6.11
C ARG A 36 -0.65 -19.33 5.99
N THR A 37 -1.30 -18.87 7.05
CA THR A 37 -2.76 -18.66 7.06
C THR A 37 -3.19 -17.64 6.02
N LEU A 38 -2.46 -16.52 5.92
CA LEU A 38 -2.77 -15.47 4.95
C LEU A 38 -2.53 -15.93 3.51
N CYS A 39 -1.45 -16.68 3.24
CA CYS A 39 -1.18 -17.27 1.91
C CYS A 39 -2.31 -18.22 1.51
N SER A 40 -2.70 -19.14 2.39
CA SER A 40 -3.79 -20.08 2.15
C SER A 40 -5.11 -19.35 1.85
N TYR A 41 -5.39 -18.25 2.55
CA TYR A 41 -6.58 -17.44 2.31
C TYR A 41 -6.52 -16.71 0.96
N ALA A 42 -5.40 -16.04 0.67
CA ALA A 42 -5.18 -15.26 -0.54
C ALA A 42 -5.27 -16.11 -1.81
N HIS A 43 -4.63 -17.28 -1.78
CA HIS A 43 -4.55 -18.19 -2.92
C HIS A 43 -5.90 -18.75 -3.37
N ARG A 44 -6.91 -18.77 -2.50
CA ARG A 44 -8.29 -19.11 -2.88
C ARG A 44 -8.85 -18.18 -3.96
N TYR A 45 -8.36 -16.94 -4.01
CA TYR A 45 -8.74 -15.92 -4.99
C TYR A 45 -7.67 -15.71 -6.08
N GLY A 46 -6.57 -16.45 -6.05
CA GLY A 46 -5.39 -16.16 -6.87
C GLY A 46 -4.72 -14.83 -6.50
N ALA A 47 -5.03 -14.28 -5.32
CA ALA A 47 -4.34 -13.13 -4.76
C ALA A 47 -3.01 -13.57 -4.14
N ARG A 48 -2.04 -12.66 -4.01
CA ARG A 48 -0.65 -12.96 -3.66
C ARG A 48 -0.24 -12.36 -2.33
N VAL A 49 0.77 -12.97 -1.71
CA VAL A 49 1.36 -12.50 -0.45
C VAL A 49 2.86 -12.28 -0.64
N PHE A 50 3.31 -11.04 -0.45
CA PHE A 50 4.71 -10.67 -0.56
C PHE A 50 5.29 -10.36 0.82
N ILE A 51 6.44 -10.94 1.14
CA ILE A 51 7.09 -10.75 2.43
C ILE A 51 8.19 -9.69 2.29
N THR A 52 8.19 -8.70 3.18
CA THR A 52 9.24 -7.69 3.20
C THR A 52 10.38 -8.10 4.11
N LEU A 53 11.55 -8.39 3.52
CA LEU A 53 12.85 -8.53 4.15
C LEU A 53 13.74 -7.42 3.58
N ASN A 54 13.35 -6.17 3.81
CA ASN A 54 13.85 -5.01 3.09
C ASN A 54 14.55 -3.99 4.00
N THR A 55 15.31 -4.51 4.95
CA THR A 55 16.32 -3.77 5.73
C THR A 55 17.72 -4.11 5.21
N ILE A 56 18.71 -3.29 5.56
CA ILE A 56 20.12 -3.71 5.46
C ILE A 56 20.38 -4.82 6.48
N VAL A 57 21.31 -5.71 6.16
CA VAL A 57 21.64 -6.90 6.96
C VAL A 57 23.11 -6.81 7.37
N PHE A 58 23.42 -7.08 8.63
CA PHE A 58 24.82 -7.18 9.09
C PHE A 58 25.36 -8.60 8.88
N ASP A 59 26.69 -8.74 8.85
CA ASP A 59 27.33 -10.06 8.70
C ASP A 59 26.85 -11.10 9.72
N SER A 60 26.62 -10.67 10.96
CA SER A 60 26.11 -11.53 12.04
C SER A 60 24.67 -12.01 11.86
N GLU A 61 23.92 -11.47 10.91
CA GLU A 61 22.51 -11.74 10.68
C GLU A 61 22.26 -12.56 9.41
N LEU A 62 23.31 -12.89 8.66
CA LEU A 62 23.19 -13.56 7.35
C LEU A 62 22.57 -14.96 7.45
N GLU A 63 22.86 -15.70 8.52
CA GLU A 63 22.28 -17.02 8.75
C GLU A 63 20.80 -16.91 9.12
N ASP A 64 20.45 -16.00 10.05
CA ASP A 64 19.07 -15.77 10.49
C ASP A 64 18.16 -15.35 9.34
N ILE A 65 18.62 -14.46 8.44
CA ILE A 65 17.83 -14.02 7.30
C ILE A 65 17.70 -15.11 6.25
N HIS A 66 18.72 -15.96 6.06
CA HIS A 66 18.63 -17.12 5.18
C HIS A 66 17.56 -18.11 5.68
N GLU A 67 17.58 -18.48 6.96
CA GLU A 67 16.54 -19.30 7.57
C GLU A 67 15.14 -18.68 7.45
N MET A 68 15.05 -17.35 7.60
CA MET A 68 13.80 -16.62 7.41
C MET A 68 13.30 -16.71 5.97
N MET A 69 14.18 -16.60 4.97
CA MET A 69 13.82 -16.75 3.55
C MET A 69 13.23 -18.14 3.27
N LEU A 70 13.85 -19.19 3.77
CA LEU A 70 13.35 -20.56 3.64
C LEU A 70 11.99 -20.74 4.33
N SER A 71 11.85 -20.20 5.53
CA SER A 71 10.62 -20.31 6.32
C SER A 71 9.42 -19.62 5.66
N VAL A 72 9.61 -18.44 5.06
CA VAL A 72 8.52 -17.71 4.37
C VAL A 72 8.18 -18.36 3.03
N GLU A 73 9.16 -18.95 2.33
CA GLU A 73 8.94 -19.75 1.12
C GLU A 73 8.09 -20.99 1.43
N GLU A 74 8.45 -21.73 2.47
CA GLU A 74 7.69 -22.90 2.96
C GLU A 74 6.26 -22.52 3.42
N ALA A 75 6.09 -21.32 3.98
CA ALA A 75 4.78 -20.80 4.37
C ALA A 75 3.89 -20.45 3.16
N GLY A 76 4.42 -20.50 1.93
CA GLY A 76 3.69 -20.27 0.68
C GLY A 76 3.69 -18.82 0.20
N ALA A 77 4.64 -17.99 0.64
CA ALA A 77 4.79 -16.62 0.12
C ALA A 77 5.10 -16.63 -1.39
N ASP A 78 4.57 -15.66 -2.11
CA ASP A 78 4.71 -15.57 -3.58
C ASP A 78 5.97 -14.83 -4.03
N ALA A 79 6.53 -13.97 -3.20
CA ALA A 79 7.79 -13.26 -3.43
C ALA A 79 8.33 -12.63 -2.14
N ILE A 80 9.63 -12.31 -2.16
CA ILE A 80 10.29 -11.53 -1.11
C ILE A 80 10.67 -10.15 -1.66
N ILE A 81 10.31 -9.08 -0.94
CA ILE A 81 10.71 -7.71 -1.27
C ILE A 81 11.99 -7.39 -0.49
N VAL A 82 13.07 -7.11 -1.20
CA VAL A 82 14.41 -6.99 -0.61
C VAL A 82 15.05 -5.63 -0.89
N GLN A 83 15.99 -5.23 -0.02
CA GLN A 83 16.87 -4.09 -0.21
C GLN A 83 18.31 -4.52 -0.36
N ASP A 84 18.80 -5.41 0.50
CA ASP A 84 20.19 -5.85 0.56
C ASP A 84 20.49 -6.89 -0.53
N LEU A 85 21.51 -6.62 -1.33
CA LEU A 85 21.89 -7.53 -2.42
C LEU A 85 22.51 -8.85 -1.94
N ALA A 86 22.85 -8.99 -0.65
CA ALA A 86 23.27 -10.26 -0.07
C ALA A 86 22.21 -11.36 -0.29
N LEU A 87 20.91 -10.98 -0.31
CA LEU A 87 19.82 -11.94 -0.47
C LEU A 87 19.84 -12.65 -1.83
N LEU A 88 20.46 -12.04 -2.85
CA LEU A 88 20.72 -12.71 -4.14
C LEU A 88 21.65 -13.93 -4.02
N LYS A 89 22.56 -13.90 -3.03
CA LYS A 89 23.48 -15.01 -2.77
C LYS A 89 22.89 -16.06 -1.85
N LEU A 90 21.91 -15.66 -1.02
CA LEU A 90 21.28 -16.53 -0.04
C LEU A 90 20.07 -17.26 -0.62
N THR A 91 19.44 -16.72 -1.67
CA THR A 91 18.29 -17.39 -2.29
C THR A 91 18.72 -18.67 -2.98
N GLY A 92 18.02 -19.76 -2.71
CA GLY A 92 18.15 -21.02 -3.46
C GLY A 92 17.48 -20.99 -4.85
N GLY A 93 16.86 -19.86 -5.23
CA GLY A 93 16.18 -19.66 -6.51
C GLY A 93 14.72 -20.13 -6.55
N GLY A 94 14.18 -20.57 -5.42
CA GLY A 94 12.79 -21.05 -5.34
C GLY A 94 11.76 -19.92 -5.33
N ILE A 95 12.02 -18.84 -4.58
CA ILE A 95 11.09 -17.72 -4.42
C ILE A 95 11.55 -16.47 -5.19
N PRO A 96 10.66 -15.80 -5.97
CA PRO A 96 10.98 -14.58 -6.68
C PRO A 96 11.41 -13.43 -5.74
N LEU A 97 12.38 -12.61 -6.19
CA LEU A 97 12.80 -11.41 -5.48
C LEU A 97 12.25 -10.15 -6.18
N HIS A 98 11.68 -9.25 -5.40
CA HIS A 98 11.25 -7.93 -5.83
C HIS A 98 12.18 -6.87 -5.27
N ALA A 99 12.65 -5.95 -6.12
CA ALA A 99 13.46 -4.83 -5.68
C ALA A 99 12.61 -3.83 -4.90
N SER A 100 12.93 -3.63 -3.62
CA SER A 100 12.22 -2.67 -2.76
C SER A 100 12.43 -1.22 -3.23
N THR A 101 11.49 -0.33 -2.91
CA THR A 101 11.73 1.12 -3.03
C THR A 101 12.95 1.58 -2.23
N GLN A 102 13.33 0.83 -1.18
CA GLN A 102 14.57 1.07 -0.41
C GLN A 102 15.85 0.89 -1.24
N CYS A 103 15.76 0.28 -2.43
CA CYS A 103 16.86 0.22 -3.38
C CYS A 103 17.11 1.56 -4.10
N ALA A 104 16.26 2.57 -3.91
CA ALA A 104 16.39 3.90 -4.49
C ALA A 104 16.49 3.87 -6.04
N ILE A 105 15.59 3.15 -6.71
CA ILE A 105 15.57 3.02 -8.17
C ILE A 105 14.72 4.16 -8.74
N ARG A 106 15.39 5.11 -9.46
CA ARG A 106 14.78 6.30 -10.02
C ARG A 106 15.33 6.72 -11.39
N ASP A 107 16.20 5.91 -11.95
CA ASP A 107 16.77 6.09 -13.28
C ASP A 107 16.82 4.76 -14.02
N LYS A 108 16.90 4.85 -15.33
CA LYS A 108 16.89 3.72 -16.26
C LYS A 108 18.06 2.77 -16.01
N ASP A 109 19.26 3.31 -15.81
CA ASP A 109 20.47 2.49 -15.71
C ASP A 109 20.41 1.60 -14.46
N LYS A 110 19.99 2.16 -13.34
CA LYS A 110 19.80 1.38 -12.12
C LYS A 110 18.66 0.36 -12.26
N ALA A 111 17.59 0.71 -12.95
CA ALA A 111 16.49 -0.23 -13.19
C ALA A 111 16.92 -1.42 -14.06
N LEU A 112 17.72 -1.16 -15.12
CA LEU A 112 18.30 -2.20 -15.95
C LEU A 112 19.23 -3.12 -15.14
N LEU A 113 20.08 -2.56 -14.26
CA LEU A 113 20.90 -3.36 -13.36
C LEU A 113 20.07 -4.35 -12.54
N TYR A 114 18.99 -3.88 -11.91
CA TYR A 114 18.15 -4.75 -11.08
C TYR A 114 17.39 -5.80 -11.89
N ARG A 115 16.96 -5.46 -13.13
CA ARG A 115 16.43 -6.46 -14.07
C ARG A 115 17.48 -7.54 -14.37
N ASP A 116 18.70 -7.14 -14.72
CA ASP A 116 19.78 -8.05 -15.10
C ASP A 116 20.28 -8.90 -13.93
N LEU A 117 20.09 -8.41 -12.69
CA LEU A 117 20.28 -9.19 -11.46
C LEU A 117 19.14 -10.20 -11.19
N GLY A 118 18.13 -10.29 -12.05
CA GLY A 118 17.05 -11.27 -11.96
C GLY A 118 15.88 -10.86 -11.07
N PHE A 119 15.74 -9.59 -10.71
CA PHE A 119 14.55 -9.13 -10.00
C PHE A 119 13.32 -9.16 -10.91
N SER A 120 12.27 -9.87 -10.51
CA SER A 120 11.05 -10.02 -11.31
C SER A 120 10.17 -8.78 -11.27
N ARG A 121 10.29 -7.94 -10.23
CA ARG A 121 9.53 -6.70 -10.05
C ARG A 121 10.41 -5.61 -9.48
N ILE A 122 10.19 -4.38 -9.93
CA ILE A 122 10.89 -3.18 -9.48
C ILE A 122 9.89 -2.20 -8.85
N VAL A 123 10.10 -1.88 -7.56
CA VAL A 123 9.33 -0.82 -6.87
C VAL A 123 10.06 0.50 -7.03
N LEU A 124 9.51 1.41 -7.83
CA LEU A 124 10.13 2.69 -8.11
C LEU A 124 10.02 3.67 -6.95
N GLU A 125 10.89 4.68 -6.95
CA GLU A 125 10.83 5.83 -6.06
C GLU A 125 9.55 6.64 -6.26
N ARG A 126 9.06 7.27 -5.20
CA ARG A 126 7.80 8.02 -5.19
C ARG A 126 7.87 9.36 -5.94
N GLU A 127 9.07 9.86 -6.14
CA GLU A 127 9.38 11.14 -6.79
C GLU A 127 9.51 11.04 -8.31
N MET A 128 9.09 9.90 -8.89
CA MET A 128 9.08 9.70 -10.34
C MET A 128 7.95 10.48 -11.01
N SER A 129 8.22 10.94 -12.25
CA SER A 129 7.17 11.42 -13.16
C SER A 129 6.64 10.29 -14.04
N LEU A 130 5.45 10.48 -14.65
CA LEU A 130 4.90 9.52 -15.62
C LEU A 130 5.87 9.22 -16.76
N ASP A 131 6.58 10.24 -17.27
CA ASP A 131 7.56 10.03 -18.33
C ASP A 131 8.75 9.18 -17.87
N GLY A 132 9.26 9.43 -16.65
CA GLY A 132 10.32 8.62 -16.07
C GLY A 132 9.89 7.17 -15.79
N ILE A 133 8.66 6.96 -15.35
CA ILE A 133 8.08 5.62 -15.17
C ILE A 133 8.01 4.89 -16.51
N ARG A 134 7.51 5.57 -17.56
CA ARG A 134 7.41 5.01 -18.91
C ARG A 134 8.79 4.63 -19.47
N GLU A 135 9.77 5.53 -19.36
CA GLU A 135 11.15 5.26 -19.80
C GLU A 135 11.72 3.99 -19.15
N ILE A 136 11.53 3.83 -17.84
CA ILE A 136 12.01 2.64 -17.12
C ILE A 136 11.23 1.38 -17.53
N SER A 137 9.90 1.47 -17.62
CA SER A 137 9.06 0.34 -18.01
C SER A 137 9.41 -0.20 -19.41
N GLU A 138 9.51 0.70 -20.38
CA GLU A 138 9.87 0.35 -21.77
C GLU A 138 11.29 -0.21 -21.87
N ALA A 139 12.25 0.35 -21.12
CA ALA A 139 13.64 -0.11 -21.16
C ALA A 139 13.86 -1.47 -20.49
N THR A 140 13.14 -1.73 -19.39
CA THR A 140 13.35 -2.97 -18.61
C THR A 140 12.44 -4.12 -19.04
N GLY A 141 11.22 -3.83 -19.46
CA GLY A 141 10.18 -4.86 -19.66
C GLY A 141 9.80 -5.60 -18.37
N SER A 142 10.25 -5.13 -17.20
CA SER A 142 9.97 -5.74 -15.90
C SER A 142 8.60 -5.31 -15.38
N GLU A 143 8.03 -6.07 -14.44
CA GLU A 143 6.87 -5.60 -13.68
C GLU A 143 7.23 -4.35 -12.86
N ILE A 144 6.52 -3.26 -13.09
CA ILE A 144 6.70 -1.99 -12.37
C ILE A 144 5.65 -1.86 -11.28
N GLU A 145 6.11 -1.69 -10.05
CA GLU A 145 5.26 -1.35 -8.90
C GLU A 145 5.48 0.09 -8.49
N PHE A 146 4.39 0.83 -8.28
CA PHE A 146 4.44 2.22 -7.88
C PHE A 146 3.49 2.52 -6.72
N PHE A 147 3.96 3.32 -5.74
CA PHE A 147 3.10 3.76 -4.65
C PHE A 147 2.04 4.73 -5.16
N VAL A 148 0.78 4.49 -4.81
CA VAL A 148 -0.36 5.32 -5.23
C VAL A 148 -1.10 5.98 -4.08
N HIS A 149 -0.90 5.50 -2.84
CA HIS A 149 -1.62 6.05 -1.69
C HIS A 149 -0.83 5.92 -0.39
N GLY A 150 -1.04 6.91 0.50
CA GLY A 150 -0.61 6.88 1.89
C GLY A 150 0.60 7.74 2.21
N ALA A 151 1.23 7.46 3.34
CA ALA A 151 2.29 8.31 3.88
C ALA A 151 3.54 8.37 2.99
N LEU A 152 3.99 9.59 2.70
CA LEU A 152 5.22 9.85 1.96
C LEU A 152 6.42 9.98 2.91
N CYS A 153 7.57 9.46 2.48
CA CYS A 153 8.87 9.80 3.02
C CYS A 153 9.37 11.07 2.32
N VAL A 154 9.96 12.02 3.06
CA VAL A 154 10.52 13.23 2.46
C VAL A 154 11.89 12.98 1.83
N CYS A 155 12.64 12.03 2.37
CA CYS A 155 13.93 11.59 1.85
C CYS A 155 13.73 10.54 0.75
N TYR A 156 14.64 10.49 -0.20
CA TYR A 156 14.75 9.33 -1.08
C TYR A 156 14.84 8.03 -0.26
N SER A 157 14.11 7.02 -0.67
CA SER A 157 14.00 5.78 0.09
C SER A 157 15.36 5.08 0.18
N GLY A 158 15.65 4.43 1.33
CA GLY A 158 16.93 3.77 1.56
C GLY A 158 18.13 4.71 1.79
N GLN A 159 17.93 6.04 1.74
CA GLN A 159 19.00 7.03 1.89
C GLN A 159 18.74 8.03 3.03
N CYS A 160 17.96 7.61 4.04
CA CYS A 160 17.67 8.43 5.21
C CYS A 160 18.46 7.94 6.43
N TYR A 161 19.46 8.68 6.83
CA TYR A 161 20.32 8.41 7.98
C TYR A 161 20.02 9.33 9.19
N LEU A 162 19.00 10.20 9.05
CA LEU A 162 18.68 11.19 10.08
C LEU A 162 18.30 10.54 11.42
N SER A 163 17.51 9.47 11.38
CA SER A 163 17.10 8.75 12.61
C SER A 163 18.28 8.10 13.32
N GLU A 164 19.21 7.52 12.56
CA GLU A 164 20.45 6.93 13.08
C GLU A 164 21.32 8.02 13.73
N ALA A 165 21.62 9.10 13.01
CA ALA A 165 22.44 10.20 13.51
C ALA A 165 21.84 10.92 14.74
N VAL A 166 20.49 10.96 14.85
CA VAL A 166 19.81 11.69 15.94
C VAL A 166 19.58 10.81 17.17
N ALA A 167 19.34 9.53 16.99
CA ALA A 167 18.84 8.65 18.06
C ALA A 167 19.48 7.25 18.08
N GLY A 168 20.46 6.94 17.23
CA GLY A 168 21.02 5.58 17.11
C GLY A 168 19.99 4.53 16.66
N ARG A 169 18.99 4.94 15.85
CA ARG A 169 17.91 4.08 15.38
C ARG A 169 17.77 4.22 13.87
N SER A 170 18.23 3.23 13.13
CA SER A 170 18.29 3.31 11.68
C SER A 170 16.92 3.18 11.02
N ALA A 171 16.61 4.14 10.13
CA ALA A 171 15.44 4.05 9.25
C ALA A 171 15.60 2.91 8.22
N ASN A 172 16.83 2.58 7.81
CA ASN A 172 17.15 1.49 6.90
C ASN A 172 17.08 0.10 7.58
N ARG A 173 16.96 0.10 8.91
CA ARG A 173 16.75 -1.11 9.72
C ARG A 173 15.36 -1.20 10.35
N GLY A 174 14.43 -0.38 9.86
CA GLY A 174 13.03 -0.41 10.31
C GLY A 174 12.71 0.39 11.57
N GLU A 175 13.64 1.14 12.12
CA GLU A 175 13.52 1.85 13.40
C GLU A 175 13.37 3.37 13.26
N CYS A 176 12.80 3.85 12.14
CA CYS A 176 12.60 5.27 11.86
C CYS A 176 11.81 5.98 12.97
N ILE A 177 12.41 7.00 13.60
CA ILE A 177 11.76 7.85 14.62
C ILE A 177 10.86 8.93 14.03
N GLN A 178 10.75 9.03 12.70
CA GLN A 178 9.99 10.04 11.99
C GLN A 178 10.42 11.47 12.32
N ALA A 179 11.72 11.74 12.45
CA ALA A 179 12.27 13.08 12.73
C ALA A 179 11.77 14.14 11.72
N CYS A 180 11.53 13.78 10.47
CA CYS A 180 10.93 14.67 9.46
C CYS A 180 9.49 15.13 9.79
N ARG A 181 8.82 14.52 10.76
CA ARG A 181 7.50 14.91 11.27
C ARG A 181 7.56 15.75 12.54
N SER A 182 8.77 16.05 13.03
CA SER A 182 8.97 16.94 14.16
C SER A 182 8.75 18.41 13.79
N LEU A 183 8.54 19.24 14.80
CA LEU A 183 8.43 20.69 14.63
C LEU A 183 9.84 21.31 14.68
N TYR A 184 10.12 22.20 13.76
CA TYR A 184 11.41 22.89 13.64
C TYR A 184 11.24 24.39 13.60
N ASP A 185 12.21 25.11 14.13
CA ASP A 185 12.47 26.49 13.76
C ASP A 185 13.39 26.50 12.53
N LEU A 186 13.12 27.39 11.56
CA LEU A 186 14.02 27.66 10.44
C LEU A 186 14.73 28.98 10.71
N VAL A 187 16.06 28.96 10.70
CA VAL A 187 16.88 30.14 10.86
C VAL A 187 17.78 30.37 9.66
N ASP A 188 18.10 31.61 9.37
CA ASP A 188 19.06 32.01 8.34
C ASP A 188 20.52 32.05 8.84
N GLY A 189 21.46 32.35 7.93
CA GLY A 189 22.89 32.43 8.25
C GLY A 189 23.28 33.56 9.24
N ASP A 190 22.41 34.53 9.47
CA ASP A 190 22.59 35.58 10.47
C ASP A 190 21.95 35.21 11.82
N GLY A 191 21.26 34.06 11.90
CA GLY A 191 20.56 33.61 13.12
C GLY A 191 19.13 34.15 13.22
N ASN A 192 18.60 34.84 12.22
CA ASN A 192 17.23 35.32 12.25
C ASN A 192 16.27 34.16 12.06
N VAL A 193 15.21 34.11 12.86
CA VAL A 193 14.17 33.08 12.76
C VAL A 193 13.19 33.43 11.66
N LEU A 194 13.22 32.66 10.57
CA LEU A 194 12.31 32.82 9.42
C LEU A 194 10.96 32.18 9.68
N VAL A 195 10.94 31.01 10.30
CA VAL A 195 9.73 30.25 10.63
C VAL A 195 9.89 29.62 12.00
N ARG A 196 8.85 29.65 12.84
CA ARG A 196 8.87 29.06 14.18
C ARG A 196 7.95 27.87 14.29
N ASN A 197 8.43 26.80 14.93
CA ASN A 197 7.66 25.67 15.44
C ASN A 197 6.70 25.08 14.40
N LYS A 198 7.22 24.73 13.21
CA LYS A 198 6.45 24.14 12.10
C LYS A 198 6.99 22.79 11.68
N ALA A 199 6.12 21.94 11.14
CA ALA A 199 6.47 20.63 10.61
C ALA A 199 7.07 20.76 9.19
N LEU A 200 8.20 21.45 9.08
CA LEU A 200 8.78 21.94 7.84
C LEU A 200 9.19 20.84 6.83
N LEU A 201 9.42 19.63 7.29
CA LEU A 201 9.76 18.46 6.46
C LEU A 201 8.57 17.49 6.30
N SER A 202 7.38 17.85 6.81
CA SER A 202 6.22 16.96 6.81
C SER A 202 5.44 17.06 5.50
N LEU A 203 5.61 16.06 4.62
CA LEU A 203 4.83 15.97 3.38
C LEU A 203 3.37 15.59 3.67
N LYS A 204 2.47 16.03 2.79
CA LYS A 204 1.11 15.50 2.65
C LYS A 204 1.16 14.03 2.26
N ASP A 205 0.05 13.33 2.39
CA ASP A 205 -0.06 11.93 1.99
C ASP A 205 -0.30 11.82 0.47
N TYR A 206 0.18 10.73 -0.12
CA TYR A 206 0.00 10.45 -1.55
C TYR A 206 -1.45 10.05 -1.85
N ASN A 207 -2.00 10.53 -2.96
CA ASN A 207 -3.27 10.06 -3.48
C ASN A 207 -3.29 10.21 -5.00
N LEU A 208 -3.19 9.09 -5.70
CA LEU A 208 -3.21 8.98 -7.16
C LEU A 208 -4.44 8.20 -7.66
N LEU A 209 -5.54 8.19 -6.89
CA LEU A 209 -6.75 7.46 -7.27
C LEU A 209 -7.24 7.84 -8.67
N HIS A 210 -7.15 9.12 -9.02
CA HIS A 210 -7.59 9.65 -10.30
C HIS A 210 -6.56 9.55 -11.44
N ARG A 211 -5.38 8.96 -11.15
CA ARG A 211 -4.26 8.82 -12.08
C ARG A 211 -3.97 7.36 -12.46
N LEU A 212 -4.88 6.42 -12.11
CA LEU A 212 -4.64 4.98 -12.32
C LEU A 212 -4.49 4.63 -13.80
N GLU A 213 -5.30 5.24 -14.68
CA GLU A 213 -5.18 5.02 -16.13
C GLU A 213 -3.86 5.57 -16.69
N ASP A 214 -3.44 6.78 -16.26
CA ASP A 214 -2.16 7.38 -16.66
C ASP A 214 -0.99 6.50 -16.23
N LEU A 215 -1.02 6.00 -14.99
CA LEU A 215 0.01 5.11 -14.45
C LEU A 215 0.05 3.77 -15.19
N ALA A 216 -1.11 3.16 -15.43
CA ALA A 216 -1.20 1.93 -16.22
C ALA A 216 -0.66 2.14 -17.63
N GLY A 217 -1.03 3.26 -18.29
CA GLY A 217 -0.53 3.66 -19.60
C GLY A 217 0.97 3.99 -19.62
N ALA A 218 1.58 4.32 -18.47
CA ALA A 218 3.02 4.48 -18.31
C ALA A 218 3.75 3.16 -17.99
N GLY A 219 3.02 2.03 -17.89
CA GLY A 219 3.58 0.69 -17.67
C GLY A 219 3.58 0.23 -16.22
N VAL A 220 2.89 0.93 -15.30
CA VAL A 220 2.69 0.43 -13.93
C VAL A 220 1.73 -0.76 -13.96
N THR A 221 2.18 -1.90 -13.46
CA THR A 221 1.39 -3.13 -13.36
C THR A 221 0.93 -3.45 -11.94
N SER A 222 1.52 -2.78 -10.92
CA SER A 222 1.20 -2.97 -9.52
C SER A 222 1.05 -1.62 -8.81
N PHE A 223 -0.14 -1.37 -8.24
CA PHE A 223 -0.52 -0.12 -7.56
C PHE A 223 -0.42 -0.31 -6.04
N LYS A 224 0.65 0.23 -5.42
CA LYS A 224 0.98 -0.02 -4.03
C LYS A 224 0.36 0.99 -3.08
N ILE A 225 -0.41 0.50 -2.11
CA ILE A 225 -1.00 1.30 -1.04
C ILE A 225 -0.14 1.16 0.22
N GLU A 226 0.30 2.28 0.81
CA GLU A 226 0.97 2.27 2.12
C GLU A 226 -0.08 2.15 3.23
N GLY A 227 -0.11 1.00 3.88
CA GLY A 227 -1.07 0.69 4.94
C GLY A 227 -0.43 0.22 6.25
N ARG A 228 0.90 0.15 6.35
CA ARG A 228 1.60 -0.31 7.56
C ARG A 228 1.34 0.61 8.74
N LEU A 229 1.12 0.03 9.91
CA LEU A 229 0.74 0.73 11.14
C LEU A 229 -0.56 1.55 11.02
N LYS A 230 -1.42 1.19 10.07
CA LYS A 230 -2.77 1.73 9.92
C LYS A 230 -3.79 0.78 10.52
N ASN A 231 -4.92 1.33 10.97
CA ASN A 231 -6.03 0.54 11.47
C ASN A 231 -6.81 -0.16 10.34
N MET A 232 -7.63 -1.11 10.72
CA MET A 232 -8.48 -1.90 9.82
C MET A 232 -9.36 -1.02 8.91
N SER A 233 -10.01 0.01 9.47
CA SER A 233 -10.89 0.92 8.74
C SER A 233 -10.17 1.66 7.64
N TYR A 234 -8.95 2.16 7.91
CA TYR A 234 -8.12 2.81 6.88
C TYR A 234 -7.83 1.87 5.72
N VAL A 235 -7.41 0.64 6.01
CA VAL A 235 -7.04 -0.34 4.98
C VAL A 235 -8.26 -0.73 4.16
N LYS A 236 -9.38 -1.11 4.81
CA LYS A 236 -10.64 -1.43 4.13
C LYS A 236 -11.10 -0.29 3.21
N ASN A 237 -11.12 0.95 3.74
CA ASN A 237 -11.56 2.13 3.01
C ASN A 237 -10.69 2.41 1.77
N THR A 238 -9.37 2.40 1.96
CA THR A 238 -8.44 2.70 0.87
C THR A 238 -8.45 1.62 -0.19
N VAL A 239 -8.35 0.34 0.21
CA VAL A 239 -8.37 -0.78 -0.74
C VAL A 239 -9.67 -0.80 -1.54
N ARG A 240 -10.83 -0.59 -0.87
CA ARG A 240 -12.11 -0.56 -1.55
C ARG A 240 -12.19 0.55 -2.60
N ALA A 241 -11.72 1.77 -2.28
CA ALA A 241 -11.69 2.88 -3.22
C ALA A 241 -10.86 2.57 -4.47
N TYR A 242 -9.66 2.03 -4.29
CA TYR A 242 -8.79 1.66 -5.41
C TYR A 242 -9.30 0.45 -6.18
N SER A 243 -9.88 -0.54 -5.50
CA SER A 243 -10.48 -1.70 -6.16
C SER A 243 -11.64 -1.30 -7.06
N GLU A 244 -12.56 -0.43 -6.59
CA GLU A 244 -13.67 0.08 -7.41
C GLU A 244 -13.17 0.88 -8.63
N ALA A 245 -12.15 1.70 -8.46
CA ALA A 245 -11.56 2.46 -9.56
C ALA A 245 -10.88 1.55 -10.60
N LEU A 246 -10.19 0.51 -10.16
CA LEU A 246 -9.60 -0.51 -11.04
C LEU A 246 -10.68 -1.34 -11.76
N ASP A 247 -11.78 -1.68 -11.11
CA ASP A 247 -12.89 -2.40 -11.75
C ASP A 247 -13.51 -1.54 -12.88
N VAL A 248 -13.63 -0.22 -12.68
CA VAL A 248 -14.07 0.72 -13.73
C VAL A 248 -13.06 0.76 -14.88
N LEU A 249 -11.76 0.88 -14.59
CA LEU A 249 -10.70 0.91 -15.61
C LEU A 249 -10.69 -0.39 -16.45
N VAL A 250 -10.69 -1.55 -15.80
CA VAL A 250 -10.71 -2.87 -16.48
C VAL A 250 -11.97 -3.03 -17.30
N SER A 251 -13.14 -2.60 -16.80
CA SER A 251 -14.41 -2.69 -17.53
C SER A 251 -14.45 -1.77 -18.75
N SER A 252 -13.78 -0.61 -18.69
CA SER A 252 -13.71 0.34 -19.80
C SER A 252 -12.71 -0.06 -20.88
N ARG A 253 -11.65 -0.81 -20.52
CA ARG A 253 -10.56 -1.23 -21.41
C ARG A 253 -10.21 -2.71 -21.21
N PRO A 254 -11.17 -3.63 -21.41
CA PRO A 254 -10.96 -5.08 -21.21
C PRO A 254 -10.01 -5.70 -22.24
N ASP A 255 -9.72 -4.99 -23.33
CA ASP A 255 -8.73 -5.30 -24.35
C ASP A 255 -7.28 -5.12 -23.86
N LEU A 256 -7.05 -4.24 -22.87
CA LEU A 256 -5.72 -3.91 -22.36
C LEU A 256 -5.49 -4.39 -20.93
N TYR A 257 -6.53 -4.42 -20.12
CA TYR A 257 -6.38 -4.62 -18.68
C TYR A 257 -7.25 -5.76 -18.15
N ALA A 258 -6.72 -6.51 -17.21
CA ALA A 258 -7.43 -7.52 -16.44
C ALA A 258 -7.01 -7.45 -14.97
N ARG A 259 -7.88 -7.89 -14.06
CA ARG A 259 -7.52 -8.05 -12.64
C ARG A 259 -6.52 -9.19 -12.48
N ALA A 260 -5.55 -9.02 -11.61
CA ALA A 260 -4.53 -10.04 -11.34
C ALA A 260 -5.08 -11.22 -10.52
N SER A 261 -6.18 -11.04 -9.81
CA SER A 261 -6.84 -12.07 -9.00
C SER A 261 -8.35 -12.11 -9.26
N ARG A 262 -9.03 -13.10 -8.71
CA ARG A 262 -10.43 -13.44 -9.04
C ARG A 262 -11.41 -12.99 -7.96
N GLY A 263 -12.66 -12.96 -8.32
CA GLY A 263 -13.77 -12.61 -7.44
C GLY A 263 -14.13 -11.13 -7.43
N VAL A 264 -15.43 -10.89 -7.23
CA VAL A 264 -16.05 -9.58 -7.14
C VAL A 264 -16.41 -9.30 -5.69
N VAL A 265 -16.13 -8.09 -5.21
CA VAL A 265 -16.50 -7.69 -3.84
C VAL A 265 -18.00 -7.45 -3.75
N ARG A 266 -18.66 -8.13 -2.82
CA ARG A 266 -20.09 -8.00 -2.51
C ARG A 266 -20.29 -7.36 -1.15
N GLY A 267 -21.35 -6.58 -1.01
CA GLY A 267 -21.65 -5.85 0.22
C GLY A 267 -20.65 -4.73 0.48
N GLY A 268 -20.48 -4.40 1.76
CA GLY A 268 -19.54 -3.38 2.20
C GLY A 268 -20.16 -1.99 2.38
N PHE A 269 -19.38 -0.97 2.15
CA PHE A 269 -19.68 0.44 2.36
C PHE A 269 -19.21 1.26 1.16
N ARG A 270 -19.66 2.49 1.04
CA ARG A 270 -19.15 3.45 0.06
C ARG A 270 -17.83 4.04 0.58
N PRO A 271 -16.70 3.85 -0.10
CA PRO A 271 -15.42 4.37 0.36
C PRO A 271 -15.35 5.89 0.24
N ASP A 272 -14.62 6.51 1.17
CA ASP A 272 -14.35 7.95 1.18
C ASP A 272 -12.97 8.20 1.83
N LEU A 273 -11.96 8.47 1.00
CA LEU A 273 -10.59 8.65 1.44
C LEU A 273 -10.40 9.87 2.35
N GLY A 274 -11.27 10.88 2.25
CA GLY A 274 -11.21 12.08 3.10
C GLY A 274 -11.53 11.80 4.57
N LYS A 275 -12.29 10.74 4.86
CA LYS A 275 -12.80 10.42 6.21
C LYS A 275 -11.88 9.55 7.05
N THR A 276 -10.84 8.98 6.46
CA THR A 276 -9.81 8.25 7.20
C THR A 276 -8.55 9.09 7.35
N PHE A 277 -7.57 8.58 8.12
CA PHE A 277 -6.35 9.31 8.43
C PHE A 277 -5.64 9.85 7.18
N ASN A 278 -5.45 11.17 7.10
CA ASN A 278 -4.61 11.83 6.10
C ASN A 278 -4.05 13.16 6.62
N ARG A 279 -2.97 13.66 5.97
CA ARG A 279 -2.34 14.97 6.22
C ARG A 279 -2.65 16.00 5.14
N GLY A 280 -3.79 15.84 4.47
CA GLY A 280 -4.05 16.40 3.15
C GLY A 280 -3.36 15.55 2.07
N TYR A 281 -3.79 15.72 0.82
CA TYR A 281 -3.32 14.91 -0.29
C TYR A 281 -2.44 15.68 -1.26
N THR A 282 -1.54 14.97 -1.92
CA THR A 282 -0.66 15.45 -2.98
C THR A 282 -0.46 14.36 -4.03
N GLU A 283 -0.28 14.78 -5.28
CA GLU A 283 0.20 13.92 -6.38
C GLU A 283 1.72 13.99 -6.55
N LEU A 284 2.40 14.67 -5.63
CA LEU A 284 3.85 14.88 -5.59
C LEU A 284 4.38 15.38 -6.96
N PHE A 285 5.27 14.62 -7.59
CA PHE A 285 5.98 14.99 -8.81
C PHE A 285 5.47 14.27 -10.07
N ILE A 286 4.28 13.67 -10.03
CA ILE A 286 3.79 12.77 -11.08
C ILE A 286 3.74 13.41 -12.48
N ASP A 287 3.46 14.71 -12.58
CA ASP A 287 3.47 15.47 -13.83
C ASP A 287 4.85 16.09 -14.17
N GLY A 288 5.92 15.70 -13.45
CA GLY A 288 7.24 16.30 -13.62
C GLY A 288 7.35 17.75 -13.15
N LYS A 289 6.32 18.27 -12.47
CA LYS A 289 6.23 19.66 -12.04
C LYS A 289 6.34 19.79 -10.52
N ARG A 290 6.97 20.89 -10.08
CA ARG A 290 7.00 21.23 -8.66
C ARG A 290 5.66 21.78 -8.20
N GLY A 291 5.26 21.37 -6.99
CA GLY A 291 4.07 21.83 -6.29
C GLY A 291 4.34 22.12 -4.82
N ARG A 292 3.31 22.51 -4.10
CA ARG A 292 3.33 22.62 -2.63
C ARG A 292 2.98 21.25 -2.02
N TRP A 293 3.98 20.55 -1.54
CA TRP A 293 3.87 19.16 -1.11
C TRP A 293 3.81 18.97 0.40
N SER A 294 4.20 20.01 1.17
CA SER A 294 4.17 19.95 2.62
C SER A 294 2.82 20.36 3.20
N SER A 295 2.48 19.78 4.34
CA SER A 295 1.39 20.23 5.19
C SER A 295 1.82 21.39 6.12
N MET A 296 3.12 21.59 6.31
CA MET A 296 3.79 22.57 7.18
C MET A 296 3.24 22.66 8.62
N ASP A 297 1.93 22.64 8.78
CA ASP A 297 1.25 22.78 10.07
C ASP A 297 0.97 21.47 10.77
N ALA A 298 0.91 20.35 10.02
CA ALA A 298 0.40 19.08 10.54
C ALA A 298 1.45 17.96 10.53
N PRO A 299 2.10 17.68 11.66
CA PRO A 299 2.86 16.44 11.85
C PRO A 299 1.95 15.23 11.94
N LYS A 300 0.68 15.43 12.34
CA LYS A 300 -0.38 14.39 12.48
C LYS A 300 -1.51 14.63 11.48
N GLY A 301 -2.36 13.64 11.29
CA GLY A 301 -3.55 13.77 10.45
C GLY A 301 -4.52 14.81 11.00
N MET A 302 -4.94 15.73 10.15
CA MET A 302 -5.96 16.74 10.48
C MET A 302 -7.37 16.25 10.15
N GLY A 303 -7.49 15.35 9.17
CA GLY A 303 -8.79 14.91 8.64
C GLY A 303 -9.41 15.91 7.65
N GLU A 304 -10.71 15.79 7.44
CA GLU A 304 -11.47 16.63 6.51
C GLU A 304 -11.83 18.00 7.13
N ILE A 305 -11.79 19.06 6.33
CA ILE A 305 -12.31 20.37 6.74
C ILE A 305 -13.85 20.28 6.70
N ILE A 306 -14.51 20.51 7.85
CA ILE A 306 -15.97 20.46 7.98
C ILE A 306 -16.62 21.85 8.04
N GLY A 307 -15.83 22.91 8.19
CA GLY A 307 -16.36 24.26 8.29
C GLY A 307 -15.50 25.18 9.14
N SER A 308 -16.11 26.21 9.70
CA SER A 308 -15.48 27.15 10.63
C SER A 308 -16.35 27.41 11.84
N VAL A 309 -15.70 27.73 12.95
CA VAL A 309 -16.38 28.07 14.21
C VAL A 309 -17.16 29.36 14.04
N LYS A 310 -18.49 29.31 14.23
CA LYS A 310 -19.39 30.46 14.20
C LYS A 310 -19.44 31.16 15.56
N SER A 311 -19.58 30.37 16.63
CA SER A 311 -19.59 30.88 18.01
C SER A 311 -19.09 29.81 19.00
N VAL A 312 -18.58 30.28 20.14
CA VAL A 312 -18.21 29.44 21.29
C VAL A 312 -18.87 30.05 22.52
N SER A 313 -19.62 29.25 23.27
CA SER A 313 -20.30 29.67 24.48
C SER A 313 -20.09 28.66 25.62
N PRO A 314 -20.12 29.08 26.89
CA PRO A 314 -20.07 28.17 28.04
C PRO A 314 -21.22 27.15 28.05
N ALA A 315 -20.91 25.90 28.41
CA ALA A 315 -21.91 24.82 28.53
C ALA A 315 -21.70 24.02 29.83
N GLY A 316 -22.22 24.53 30.93
CA GLY A 316 -22.00 23.98 32.27
C GLY A 316 -20.67 24.40 32.89
N LYS A 317 -20.24 23.67 33.94
CA LYS A 317 -19.12 24.10 34.81
C LYS A 317 -17.74 24.04 34.11
N ASN A 318 -17.53 23.04 33.24
CA ASN A 318 -16.26 22.80 32.55
C ASN A 318 -16.41 22.51 31.04
N GLY A 319 -17.57 22.79 30.47
CA GLY A 319 -17.85 22.50 29.06
C GLY A 319 -18.03 23.77 28.23
N ILE A 320 -17.94 23.60 26.93
CA ILE A 320 -18.26 24.61 25.92
C ILE A 320 -19.23 24.04 24.90
N MET A 321 -20.01 24.91 24.29
CA MET A 321 -20.82 24.65 23.11
C MET A 321 -20.23 25.45 21.94
N ILE A 322 -19.97 24.75 20.85
CA ILE A 322 -19.39 25.29 19.62
C ILE A 322 -20.46 25.21 18.56
N GLU A 323 -20.83 26.32 17.95
CA GLU A 323 -21.64 26.36 16.74
C GLU A 323 -20.72 26.48 15.54
N VAL A 324 -20.93 25.61 14.53
CA VAL A 324 -20.08 25.50 13.33
C VAL A 324 -20.85 25.97 12.09
N SER A 325 -20.23 26.81 11.29
CA SER A 325 -20.69 27.06 9.91
C SER A 325 -20.15 25.93 9.04
N LEU A 326 -20.98 24.89 8.81
CA LEU A 326 -20.59 23.71 8.03
C LEU A 326 -20.43 24.06 6.55
N ASN A 327 -19.40 23.49 5.93
CA ASN A 327 -19.21 23.46 4.48
C ASN A 327 -19.92 22.24 3.85
N GLU A 328 -19.75 22.03 2.54
CA GLU A 328 -20.37 20.90 1.83
C GLU A 328 -20.02 19.54 2.46
N ALA A 329 -18.75 19.33 2.85
CA ALA A 329 -18.32 18.07 3.49
C ALA A 329 -19.00 17.86 4.86
N GLY A 330 -19.09 18.91 5.68
CA GLY A 330 -19.76 18.88 6.97
C GLY A 330 -21.28 18.67 6.84
N LEU A 331 -21.91 19.24 5.80
CA LEU A 331 -23.33 19.03 5.52
C LEU A 331 -23.61 17.62 4.96
N ALA A 332 -22.72 17.09 4.12
CA ALA A 332 -22.88 15.75 3.53
C ALA A 332 -22.70 14.62 4.57
N SER A 333 -22.06 14.89 5.69
CA SER A 333 -21.80 13.90 6.74
C SER A 333 -22.07 14.50 8.12
N PRO A 334 -23.26 14.28 8.70
CA PRO A 334 -23.66 14.84 9.99
C PRO A 334 -22.65 14.59 11.10
N LEU A 335 -22.51 15.56 11.99
CA LEU A 335 -21.65 15.44 13.17
C LEU A 335 -22.19 14.38 14.13
N GLY A 336 -21.35 13.47 14.59
CA GLY A 336 -21.71 12.38 15.49
C GLY A 336 -21.11 12.52 16.88
N ASN A 337 -21.78 11.95 17.88
CA ASN A 337 -21.24 11.85 19.23
C ASN A 337 -19.95 11.02 19.21
N GLY A 338 -18.90 11.54 19.84
CA GLY A 338 -17.58 10.91 19.88
C GLY A 338 -16.71 11.22 18.66
N ASP A 339 -17.17 12.03 17.69
CA ASP A 339 -16.32 12.50 16.60
C ASP A 339 -15.09 13.23 17.15
N GLY A 340 -13.94 13.02 16.50
CA GLY A 340 -12.71 13.73 16.81
C GLY A 340 -12.56 14.97 15.95
N PHE A 341 -12.26 16.09 16.58
CA PHE A 341 -12.03 17.37 15.91
C PHE A 341 -10.62 17.90 16.15
N ALA A 342 -10.11 18.65 15.20
CA ALA A 342 -8.83 19.34 15.31
C ALA A 342 -8.92 20.74 14.73
N PHE A 343 -8.04 21.63 15.19
CA PHE A 343 -7.88 22.99 14.67
C PHE A 343 -6.45 23.48 14.89
N ILE A 344 -6.06 24.50 14.14
CA ILE A 344 -4.78 25.21 14.34
C ILE A 344 -5.04 26.40 15.23
N SER A 345 -4.42 26.41 16.40
CA SER A 345 -4.53 27.52 17.37
C SER A 345 -3.76 28.76 16.90
N GLY A 346 -3.99 29.90 17.54
CA GLY A 346 -3.38 31.17 17.17
C GLY A 346 -1.85 31.22 17.23
N ASN A 347 -1.22 30.29 17.98
CA ASN A 347 0.23 30.12 18.04
C ASN A 347 0.77 29.11 17.00
N GLY A 348 -0.10 28.62 16.10
CA GLY A 348 0.26 27.65 15.05
C GLY A 348 0.35 26.20 15.51
N SER A 349 0.02 25.88 16.77
CA SER A 349 -0.03 24.50 17.24
C SER A 349 -1.37 23.85 16.92
N ILE A 350 -1.36 22.52 16.71
CA ILE A 350 -2.57 21.75 16.51
C ILE A 350 -3.14 21.34 17.86
N ALA A 351 -4.40 21.71 18.09
CA ALA A 351 -5.20 21.26 19.21
C ALA A 351 -6.32 20.34 18.73
N GLY A 352 -6.65 19.33 19.52
CA GLY A 352 -7.73 18.39 19.22
C GLY A 352 -8.66 18.21 20.40
N PHE A 353 -9.93 17.86 20.10
CA PHE A 353 -10.95 17.55 21.11
C PHE A 353 -11.95 16.52 20.57
N ARG A 354 -12.71 15.91 21.48
CA ARG A 354 -13.83 15.06 21.13
C ARG A 354 -15.15 15.81 21.34
N GLY A 355 -16.10 15.60 20.44
CA GLY A 355 -17.48 16.05 20.62
C GLY A 355 -18.24 15.05 21.49
N ASP A 356 -18.56 15.45 22.73
CA ASP A 356 -19.31 14.59 23.64
C ASP A 356 -20.76 14.43 23.17
N VAL A 357 -21.39 15.56 22.78
CA VAL A 357 -22.73 15.59 22.18
C VAL A 357 -22.71 16.49 20.96
N CYS A 358 -23.09 15.92 19.82
CA CYS A 358 -23.22 16.62 18.55
C CYS A 358 -24.70 16.62 18.11
N SER A 359 -25.21 17.78 17.70
CA SER A 359 -26.58 17.91 17.19
C SER A 359 -26.65 18.99 16.11
N GLY A 360 -27.01 18.59 14.89
CA GLY A 360 -26.99 19.48 13.74
C GLY A 360 -25.60 20.07 13.50
N ASN A 361 -25.46 21.37 13.66
CA ASN A 361 -24.19 22.11 13.53
C ASN A 361 -23.56 22.49 14.88
N THR A 362 -24.01 21.91 16.00
CA THR A 362 -23.50 22.21 17.33
C THR A 362 -22.71 21.05 17.92
N ILE A 363 -21.61 21.38 18.60
CA ILE A 363 -20.74 20.42 19.29
C ILE A 363 -20.63 20.87 20.75
N ARG A 364 -20.97 20.00 21.69
CA ARG A 364 -20.70 20.16 23.11
C ARG A 364 -19.49 19.33 23.48
N CYS A 365 -18.51 19.92 24.12
CA CYS A 365 -17.29 19.25 24.55
C CYS A 365 -16.71 19.89 25.82
N GLN A 366 -15.66 19.30 26.37
CA GLN A 366 -14.86 19.91 27.44
C GLN A 366 -14.21 21.19 26.93
N LYS A 367 -13.87 22.11 27.85
CA LYS A 367 -13.21 23.37 27.51
C LYS A 367 -11.90 23.12 26.75
N VAL A 368 -11.75 23.78 25.63
CA VAL A 368 -10.56 23.73 24.76
C VAL A 368 -10.03 25.13 24.58
N ASP A 369 -8.73 25.32 24.87
CA ASP A 369 -8.11 26.62 24.75
C ASP A 369 -7.72 26.94 23.30
N GLY A 370 -7.77 28.21 22.93
CA GLY A 370 -7.38 28.70 21.61
C GLY A 370 -8.45 28.60 20.52
N LEU A 371 -9.61 28.01 20.81
CA LEU A 371 -10.73 27.96 19.86
C LEU A 371 -11.52 29.27 19.88
N ARG A 372 -11.70 29.89 18.72
CA ARG A 372 -12.39 31.17 18.58
C ARG A 372 -13.20 31.24 17.30
N ARG A 373 -14.08 32.23 17.18
CA ARG A 373 -14.84 32.50 15.96
C ARG A 373 -13.91 32.63 14.75
N GLY A 374 -14.30 32.01 13.62
CA GLY A 374 -13.53 31.98 12.38
C GLY A 374 -12.45 30.89 12.31
N THR A 375 -12.19 30.16 13.42
CA THR A 375 -11.25 29.06 13.40
C THR A 375 -11.75 27.94 12.47
N THR A 376 -10.92 27.53 11.51
CA THR A 376 -11.21 26.35 10.66
C THR A 376 -11.23 25.08 11.50
N LEU A 377 -12.29 24.30 11.38
CA LEU A 377 -12.48 23.05 12.10
C LEU A 377 -12.33 21.86 11.18
N TYR A 378 -11.49 20.94 11.59
CA TYR A 378 -11.22 19.66 10.91
C TYR A 378 -11.87 18.52 11.71
N ARG A 379 -12.35 17.49 11.03
CA ARG A 379 -12.80 16.23 11.64
C ARG A 379 -11.79 15.14 11.31
N ASN A 380 -11.00 14.74 12.30
CA ASN A 380 -9.96 13.73 12.17
C ASN A 380 -10.41 12.32 12.56
N LEU A 381 -11.60 12.19 13.12
CA LEU A 381 -12.29 10.92 13.40
C LEU A 381 -13.78 11.10 13.16
N ASN A 382 -14.32 10.35 12.21
CA ASN A 382 -15.74 10.26 11.93
C ASN A 382 -16.25 8.94 12.50
N THR A 383 -16.82 8.96 13.71
CA THR A 383 -17.26 7.73 14.42
C THR A 383 -18.40 6.99 13.70
N GLY A 384 -19.26 7.71 13.00
CA GLY A 384 -20.33 7.11 12.20
C GLY A 384 -19.76 6.33 11.00
N PHE A 385 -18.79 6.90 10.33
CA PHE A 385 -18.11 6.27 9.20
C PHE A 385 -17.26 5.07 9.65
N GLU A 386 -16.49 5.19 10.74
CA GLU A 386 -15.73 4.07 11.32
C GLU A 386 -16.67 2.89 11.66
N LYS A 387 -17.77 3.14 12.35
CA LYS A 387 -18.78 2.11 12.66
C LYS A 387 -19.39 1.49 11.40
N ALA A 388 -19.65 2.30 10.37
CA ALA A 388 -20.16 1.80 9.10
C ALA A 388 -19.16 0.83 8.43
N ILE A 389 -17.86 1.16 8.44
CA ILE A 389 -16.81 0.27 7.91
C ILE A 389 -16.66 -1.00 8.76
N GLU A 390 -16.68 -0.87 10.09
CA GLU A 390 -16.53 -2.01 11.01
C GLU A 390 -17.70 -3.01 10.88
N SER A 391 -18.93 -2.49 10.80
CA SER A 391 -20.13 -3.31 10.68
C SER A 391 -20.36 -3.87 9.27
N ALA A 392 -19.80 -3.24 8.24
CA ALA A 392 -20.00 -3.66 6.87
C ALA A 392 -19.10 -4.85 6.51
N ALA A 393 -19.72 -5.97 6.19
CA ALA A 393 -19.04 -7.13 5.68
C ALA A 393 -18.77 -6.97 4.17
N CYS A 394 -17.53 -6.71 3.78
CA CYS A 394 -17.08 -6.98 2.42
C CYS A 394 -16.85 -8.47 2.27
N ARG A 395 -17.36 -9.06 1.22
CA ARG A 395 -17.13 -10.47 0.85
C ARG A 395 -16.68 -10.55 -0.59
N ARG A 396 -15.55 -11.16 -0.81
CA ARG A 396 -15.08 -11.44 -2.16
C ARG A 396 -15.68 -12.75 -2.65
N MET A 397 -16.35 -12.74 -3.80
CA MET A 397 -17.10 -13.87 -4.32
C MET A 397 -16.64 -14.21 -5.73
N ILE A 398 -16.25 -15.48 -5.95
CA ILE A 398 -15.89 -16.03 -7.25
C ILE A 398 -17.16 -16.46 -7.96
N ARG A 399 -17.37 -16.01 -9.19
CA ARG A 399 -18.55 -16.40 -9.98
C ARG A 399 -18.38 -17.80 -10.55
N VAL A 400 -19.46 -18.57 -10.47
CA VAL A 400 -19.51 -19.96 -10.94
C VAL A 400 -20.80 -20.18 -11.72
N ASN A 401 -20.68 -20.66 -12.96
CA ASN A 401 -21.82 -21.08 -13.75
C ASN A 401 -22.05 -22.58 -13.59
N VAL A 402 -23.31 -23.01 -13.44
CA VAL A 402 -23.68 -24.42 -13.29
C VAL A 402 -24.58 -24.84 -14.42
N ASN A 403 -24.17 -25.89 -15.14
CA ASN A 403 -25.00 -26.61 -16.10
C ASN A 403 -25.59 -27.86 -15.45
N VAL A 404 -26.87 -28.04 -15.60
CA VAL A 404 -27.63 -29.13 -14.99
C VAL A 404 -28.16 -30.06 -16.10
N GLU A 405 -27.77 -31.32 -16.05
CA GLU A 405 -28.21 -32.37 -16.99
C GLU A 405 -28.93 -33.46 -16.20
N ALA A 406 -30.18 -33.73 -16.59
CA ALA A 406 -30.93 -34.85 -16.07
C ALA A 406 -30.94 -35.97 -17.13
N SER A 407 -30.55 -37.17 -16.75
CA SER A 407 -30.63 -38.36 -17.56
C SER A 407 -31.46 -39.43 -16.84
N ARG A 408 -32.20 -40.23 -17.61
CA ARG A 408 -32.98 -41.34 -17.08
C ARG A 408 -32.43 -42.65 -17.61
N SER A 409 -32.11 -43.57 -16.72
CA SER A 409 -31.61 -44.88 -17.06
C SER A 409 -32.77 -45.83 -17.52
N GLY A 410 -32.43 -46.95 -18.12
CA GLY A 410 -33.43 -47.93 -18.63
C GLY A 410 -34.29 -48.59 -17.55
N ASP A 411 -33.86 -48.55 -16.31
CA ASP A 411 -34.60 -49.00 -15.11
C ASP A 411 -35.46 -47.89 -14.48
N GLY A 412 -35.49 -46.70 -15.09
CA GLY A 412 -36.34 -45.59 -14.71
C GLY A 412 -35.75 -44.63 -13.73
N HIS A 413 -34.52 -44.83 -13.22
CA HIS A 413 -33.85 -43.91 -12.29
C HIS A 413 -33.31 -42.67 -13.01
N PHE A 414 -33.47 -41.53 -12.34
CA PHE A 414 -32.87 -40.27 -12.77
C PHE A 414 -31.51 -40.07 -12.14
N THR A 415 -30.55 -39.67 -12.96
CA THR A 415 -29.26 -39.13 -12.51
C THR A 415 -29.22 -37.64 -12.83
N LEU A 416 -28.94 -36.83 -11.83
CA LEU A 416 -28.69 -35.38 -11.99
C LEU A 416 -27.20 -35.13 -12.00
N ALA A 417 -26.66 -34.74 -13.15
CA ALA A 417 -25.28 -34.35 -13.33
C ALA A 417 -25.21 -32.80 -13.35
N CYS A 418 -24.42 -32.23 -12.46
CA CYS A 418 -24.19 -30.79 -12.36
C CYS A 418 -22.72 -30.49 -12.60
N THR A 419 -22.44 -29.72 -13.65
CA THR A 419 -21.08 -29.27 -13.98
C THR A 419 -20.96 -27.79 -13.66
N ALA A 420 -20.04 -27.45 -12.74
CA ALA A 420 -19.74 -26.10 -12.35
C ALA A 420 -18.45 -25.63 -13.02
N MET A 421 -18.48 -24.41 -13.60
CA MET A 421 -17.32 -23.73 -14.18
C MET A 421 -17.15 -22.37 -13.53
N SER A 422 -16.04 -22.16 -12.85
CA SER A 422 -15.69 -20.88 -12.22
C SER A 422 -15.12 -19.88 -13.23
N GLU A 423 -15.14 -18.60 -12.89
CA GLU A 423 -14.63 -17.50 -13.76
C GLU A 423 -13.13 -17.60 -14.06
N ASP A 424 -12.37 -18.37 -13.27
CA ASP A 424 -10.96 -18.67 -13.51
C ASP A 424 -10.74 -19.95 -14.35
N GLY A 425 -11.82 -20.60 -14.81
CA GLY A 425 -11.75 -21.74 -15.71
C GLY A 425 -11.64 -23.12 -15.03
N ARG A 426 -11.68 -23.21 -13.68
CA ARG A 426 -11.79 -24.51 -13.00
C ARG A 426 -13.14 -25.15 -13.29
N VAL A 427 -13.14 -26.44 -13.60
CA VAL A 427 -14.36 -27.22 -13.90
C VAL A 427 -14.44 -28.42 -12.96
N VAL A 428 -15.57 -28.58 -12.32
CA VAL A 428 -15.91 -29.75 -11.50
C VAL A 428 -17.28 -30.27 -11.83
N SER A 429 -17.48 -31.57 -11.71
CA SER A 429 -18.77 -32.21 -11.97
C SER A 429 -19.16 -33.13 -10.82
N VAL A 430 -20.43 -33.07 -10.45
CA VAL A 430 -21.04 -33.91 -9.43
C VAL A 430 -22.26 -34.59 -10.02
N SER A 431 -22.35 -35.90 -9.92
CA SER A 431 -23.50 -36.69 -10.33
C SER A 431 -24.13 -37.39 -9.13
N MET A 432 -25.44 -37.25 -8.98
CA MET A 432 -26.18 -37.86 -7.87
C MET A 432 -27.45 -38.54 -8.39
N ASP A 433 -27.78 -39.70 -7.78
CA ASP A 433 -29.06 -40.35 -8.02
C ASP A 433 -30.19 -39.47 -7.47
N ALA A 434 -31.13 -39.12 -8.35
CA ALA A 434 -32.27 -38.27 -8.07
C ALA A 434 -33.60 -39.07 -7.93
N GLY A 435 -33.51 -40.37 -7.78
CA GLY A 435 -34.65 -41.27 -7.65
C GLY A 435 -35.35 -41.58 -8.98
N ASN A 436 -36.56 -42.12 -8.89
CA ASN A 436 -37.32 -42.57 -10.07
C ASN A 436 -38.58 -41.71 -10.36
N GLU A 437 -38.87 -40.72 -9.50
CA GLU A 437 -40.04 -39.87 -9.63
C GLU A 437 -39.79 -38.69 -10.56
N ALA A 438 -40.57 -38.55 -11.62
CA ALA A 438 -40.54 -37.40 -12.51
C ALA A 438 -41.29 -36.21 -11.90
N ALA A 439 -40.81 -35.01 -12.15
CA ALA A 439 -41.47 -33.78 -11.70
C ALA A 439 -42.82 -33.60 -12.42
N GLY A 440 -43.91 -33.49 -11.65
CA GLY A 440 -45.25 -33.27 -12.19
C GLY A 440 -45.42 -31.91 -12.90
N ASN A 441 -44.57 -30.96 -12.61
CA ASN A 441 -44.48 -29.67 -13.31
C ASN A 441 -43.02 -29.31 -13.55
N ARG A 442 -42.62 -29.44 -14.81
CA ARG A 442 -41.22 -29.22 -15.26
C ARG A 442 -40.75 -27.79 -15.01
N ASP A 443 -41.58 -26.77 -15.33
CA ASP A 443 -41.15 -25.37 -15.22
C ASP A 443 -40.99 -24.96 -13.76
N ARG A 444 -41.84 -25.44 -12.87
CA ARG A 444 -41.69 -25.24 -11.43
C ARG A 444 -40.42 -25.91 -10.89
N MET A 445 -40.11 -27.11 -11.35
CA MET A 445 -38.88 -27.83 -10.94
C MET A 445 -37.65 -27.15 -11.49
N LYS A 446 -37.65 -26.72 -12.75
CA LYS A 446 -36.59 -25.90 -13.33
C LYS A 446 -36.34 -24.65 -12.51
N GLY A 447 -37.37 -23.89 -12.18
CA GLY A 447 -37.27 -22.69 -11.34
C GLY A 447 -36.71 -22.99 -9.92
N LEU A 448 -37.05 -24.16 -9.34
CA LEU A 448 -36.49 -24.60 -8.07
C LEU A 448 -34.98 -24.89 -8.21
N MET A 449 -34.56 -25.63 -9.26
CA MET A 449 -33.15 -25.92 -9.53
C MET A 449 -32.34 -24.63 -9.72
N GLU A 450 -32.82 -23.71 -10.57
CA GLU A 450 -32.17 -22.43 -10.81
C GLU A 450 -32.04 -21.62 -9.51
N SER A 451 -33.10 -21.57 -8.71
CA SER A 451 -33.10 -20.79 -7.45
C SER A 451 -32.24 -21.40 -6.34
N GLN A 452 -32.13 -22.72 -6.23
CA GLN A 452 -31.36 -23.38 -5.17
C GLN A 452 -29.88 -23.57 -5.56
N LEU A 453 -29.59 -23.92 -6.82
CA LEU A 453 -28.23 -24.00 -7.33
C LEU A 453 -27.61 -22.62 -7.56
N GLY A 454 -28.42 -21.57 -7.81
CA GLY A 454 -27.97 -20.20 -7.97
C GLY A 454 -27.69 -19.43 -6.68
N LYS A 455 -27.61 -20.09 -5.52
CA LYS A 455 -27.23 -19.43 -4.24
C LYS A 455 -25.73 -19.48 -4.00
N SER A 456 -25.23 -18.60 -3.13
CA SER A 456 -23.84 -18.64 -2.71
C SER A 456 -23.53 -19.85 -1.83
N SER A 457 -22.29 -20.36 -1.91
CA SER A 457 -21.72 -21.38 -1.04
C SER A 457 -20.23 -21.10 -0.80
N GLY A 458 -19.82 -20.89 0.45
CA GLY A 458 -18.44 -20.48 0.74
C GLY A 458 -18.09 -19.16 0.07
N ILE A 459 -17.02 -19.16 -0.72
CA ILE A 459 -16.55 -18.01 -1.50
C ILE A 459 -17.15 -17.96 -2.93
N TYR A 460 -18.03 -18.87 -3.27
CA TYR A 460 -18.58 -19.00 -4.62
C TYR A 460 -19.99 -18.41 -4.71
N GLU A 461 -20.21 -17.62 -5.75
CA GLU A 461 -21.51 -17.10 -6.15
C GLU A 461 -21.95 -17.88 -7.40
N PHE A 462 -22.86 -18.84 -7.21
CA PHE A 462 -23.32 -19.70 -8.27
C PHE A 462 -24.44 -19.05 -9.08
N THR A 463 -24.48 -19.35 -10.37
CA THR A 463 -25.59 -19.04 -11.29
C THR A 463 -25.90 -20.30 -12.09
N ALA A 464 -27.16 -20.74 -12.10
CA ALA A 464 -27.60 -21.82 -12.95
C ALA A 464 -27.66 -21.32 -14.40
N ALA A 465 -26.68 -21.71 -15.24
CA ALA A 465 -26.56 -21.24 -16.62
C ALA A 465 -27.49 -21.99 -17.57
N SER A 466 -27.70 -23.29 -17.33
CA SER A 466 -28.60 -24.11 -18.14
C SER A 466 -29.18 -25.27 -17.32
N VAL A 467 -30.40 -25.67 -17.69
CA VAL A 467 -31.03 -26.90 -17.21
C VAL A 467 -31.49 -27.66 -18.45
N SER A 468 -31.18 -28.97 -18.54
CA SER A 468 -31.47 -29.82 -19.69
C SER A 468 -32.94 -29.77 -20.12
N GLN A 469 -33.17 -30.00 -21.41
CA GLN A 469 -34.51 -29.88 -22.07
C GLN A 469 -35.43 -31.08 -21.85
N GLY A 470 -35.00 -32.19 -21.27
CA GLY A 470 -35.79 -33.41 -21.07
C GLY A 470 -36.71 -33.37 -19.84
N GLU A 471 -37.24 -34.55 -19.48
CA GLU A 471 -37.90 -34.77 -18.19
C GLU A 471 -36.93 -34.44 -17.05
N LEU A 472 -37.46 -33.82 -16.01
CA LEU A 472 -36.69 -33.53 -14.80
C LEU A 472 -37.15 -34.42 -13.65
N PRO A 473 -36.24 -34.90 -12.81
CA PRO A 473 -36.60 -35.60 -11.58
C PRO A 473 -37.28 -34.68 -10.59
N PHE A 474 -38.16 -35.22 -9.78
CA PHE A 474 -38.63 -34.53 -8.58
C PHE A 474 -37.51 -34.48 -7.53
N THR A 475 -37.04 -33.31 -7.19
CA THR A 475 -35.96 -33.13 -6.22
C THR A 475 -36.33 -32.12 -5.13
N SER A 476 -35.85 -32.36 -3.92
CA SER A 476 -36.04 -31.44 -2.80
C SER A 476 -35.02 -30.28 -2.83
N ALA A 477 -35.38 -29.16 -2.22
CA ALA A 477 -34.42 -28.04 -2.02
C ALA A 477 -33.16 -28.49 -1.23
N SER A 478 -33.31 -29.43 -0.28
CA SER A 478 -32.20 -29.99 0.48
C SER A 478 -31.22 -30.78 -0.43
N PHE A 479 -31.73 -31.57 -1.35
CA PHE A 479 -30.92 -32.31 -2.30
C PHE A 479 -30.11 -31.38 -3.22
N LEU A 480 -30.73 -30.35 -3.79
CA LEU A 480 -30.07 -29.35 -4.62
C LEU A 480 -29.02 -28.53 -3.82
N ASN A 481 -29.31 -28.18 -2.57
CA ASN A 481 -28.37 -27.53 -1.68
C ASN A 481 -27.16 -28.41 -1.36
N ASN A 482 -27.34 -29.73 -1.27
CA ASN A 482 -26.25 -30.68 -1.09
C ASN A 482 -25.33 -30.70 -2.33
N ILE A 483 -25.90 -30.79 -3.53
CA ILE A 483 -25.12 -30.71 -4.79
C ILE A 483 -24.29 -29.41 -4.81
N ARG A 484 -24.92 -28.24 -4.53
CA ARG A 484 -24.20 -26.97 -4.55
C ARG A 484 -23.04 -26.95 -3.55
N ARG A 485 -23.22 -27.48 -2.32
CA ARG A 485 -22.12 -27.57 -1.34
C ARG A 485 -21.01 -28.48 -1.81
N THR A 486 -21.35 -29.65 -2.35
CA THR A 486 -20.35 -30.58 -2.89
C THR A 486 -19.58 -29.94 -4.06
N LEU A 487 -20.26 -29.23 -4.98
CA LEU A 487 -19.57 -28.49 -6.05
C LEU A 487 -18.59 -27.44 -5.51
N ALA A 488 -18.97 -26.72 -4.44
CA ALA A 488 -18.08 -25.75 -3.79
C ALA A 488 -16.86 -26.45 -3.14
N GLU A 489 -17.07 -27.56 -2.47
CA GLU A 489 -16.02 -28.37 -1.85
C GLU A 489 -15.05 -28.95 -2.90
N GLU A 490 -15.56 -29.40 -4.05
CA GLU A 490 -14.73 -29.89 -5.14
C GLU A 490 -13.91 -28.74 -5.78
N LEU A 491 -14.50 -27.54 -5.95
CA LEU A 491 -13.78 -26.37 -6.42
C LEU A 491 -12.66 -25.94 -5.45
N ASP A 492 -12.89 -26.05 -4.13
CA ASP A 492 -11.89 -25.71 -3.11
C ASP A 492 -10.66 -26.67 -3.13
N LYS A 493 -10.80 -27.88 -3.68
CA LYS A 493 -9.67 -28.82 -3.85
C LYS A 493 -8.75 -28.45 -5.01
N LEU A 494 -9.24 -27.64 -5.96
CA LEU A 494 -8.47 -27.20 -7.11
C LEU A 494 -7.81 -25.85 -6.83
N PRO A 495 -6.53 -25.66 -7.16
CA PRO A 495 -5.89 -24.38 -7.02
C PRO A 495 -6.59 -23.35 -7.92
N CYS A 496 -6.79 -22.12 -7.40
CA CYS A 496 -7.33 -21.03 -8.18
C CYS A 496 -6.36 -20.69 -9.33
N ILE A 497 -6.88 -20.61 -10.55
CA ILE A 497 -6.10 -20.23 -11.73
C ILE A 497 -5.97 -18.72 -11.73
N GLY A 498 -4.92 -18.24 -11.05
CA GLY A 498 -4.53 -16.83 -11.07
C GLY A 498 -3.97 -16.42 -12.43
N THR A 499 -3.90 -15.12 -12.67
CA THR A 499 -3.14 -14.59 -13.81
C THR A 499 -1.65 -14.90 -13.56
N PRO A 500 -0.95 -15.58 -14.48
CA PRO A 500 0.48 -15.85 -14.31
C PRO A 500 1.23 -14.56 -14.03
N MET A 501 2.18 -14.59 -13.09
CA MET A 501 3.14 -13.49 -13.01
C MET A 501 3.93 -13.46 -14.32
N ALA A 502 4.04 -12.29 -14.92
CA ALA A 502 5.06 -12.09 -15.92
C ALA A 502 6.40 -12.42 -15.26
N GLY A 503 7.08 -13.46 -15.72
CA GLY A 503 8.33 -13.92 -15.13
C GLY A 503 8.17 -14.82 -13.90
N LYS A 504 7.28 -15.86 -13.92
CA LYS A 504 7.63 -17.05 -13.13
C LYS A 504 9.04 -17.42 -13.53
N PRO A 505 9.98 -17.54 -12.56
CA PRO A 505 11.27 -18.12 -12.87
C PRO A 505 10.97 -19.49 -13.51
N SER A 506 11.24 -19.65 -14.79
CA SER A 506 11.56 -20.98 -15.28
C SER A 506 12.75 -21.46 -14.44
N GLU A 507 12.97 -22.75 -14.34
CA GLU A 507 14.17 -23.33 -13.69
C GLU A 507 15.51 -22.64 -14.09
N SER A 508 15.46 -21.72 -15.07
CA SER A 508 16.53 -20.87 -15.55
C SER A 508 16.84 -19.62 -14.73
N VAL A 509 16.03 -19.18 -13.75
CA VAL A 509 16.28 -17.87 -13.05
C VAL A 509 17.44 -17.94 -12.08
N THR A 510 17.68 -19.08 -11.43
CA THR A 510 18.93 -19.28 -10.66
C THR A 510 20.16 -19.28 -11.57
N HIS A 511 20.05 -19.85 -12.75
CA HIS A 511 21.08 -19.76 -13.77
C HIS A 511 21.21 -18.33 -14.31
N GLN A 512 20.10 -17.63 -14.58
CA GLN A 512 20.10 -16.25 -15.08
C GLN A 512 20.63 -15.25 -14.05
N ALA A 513 20.32 -15.38 -12.76
CA ALA A 513 20.92 -14.51 -11.74
C ALA A 513 22.44 -14.75 -11.59
N GLN A 514 22.89 -16.01 -11.69
CA GLN A 514 24.31 -16.35 -11.67
C GLN A 514 25.02 -16.04 -13.00
N GLU A 515 24.33 -16.18 -14.12
CA GLU A 515 24.83 -15.77 -15.44
C GLU A 515 24.78 -14.25 -15.60
N GLY A 516 23.72 -13.58 -15.15
CA GLY A 516 23.62 -12.13 -15.13
C GLY A 516 24.73 -11.46 -14.32
N LEU A 517 25.14 -12.06 -13.19
CA LEU A 517 26.33 -11.61 -12.45
C LEU A 517 27.62 -11.77 -13.24
N LYS A 518 27.71 -12.73 -14.18
CA LYS A 518 28.89 -12.91 -15.02
C LYS A 518 28.92 -11.94 -16.21
N GLU A 519 27.77 -11.53 -16.71
CA GLU A 519 27.65 -10.60 -17.84
C GLU A 519 27.75 -9.12 -17.42
N CYS A 520 27.41 -8.82 -16.14
CA CYS A 520 27.37 -7.46 -15.59
C CYS A 520 28.72 -6.91 -15.11
N HIS A 521 29.85 -7.52 -15.41
CA HIS A 521 31.22 -7.15 -14.92
C HIS A 521 31.67 -5.70 -15.21
N SER A 522 30.96 -4.93 -16.01
CA SER A 522 31.31 -3.55 -16.34
C SER A 522 30.27 -2.51 -15.97
N TYR A 523 29.22 -2.88 -15.21
CA TYR A 523 28.10 -1.98 -14.95
C TYR A 523 28.50 -0.75 -14.13
N LEU A 524 29.38 -0.93 -13.16
CA LEU A 524 29.84 0.15 -12.28
C LEU A 524 31.13 0.82 -12.77
N ASN A 525 31.85 0.27 -13.76
CA ASN A 525 33.00 0.86 -14.42
C ASN A 525 34.04 1.47 -13.44
N ASP A 526 34.50 0.72 -12.47
CA ASP A 526 35.39 1.15 -11.37
C ASP A 526 34.87 2.31 -10.52
N LYS A 527 33.55 2.52 -10.50
CA LYS A 527 32.93 3.54 -9.69
C LYS A 527 33.10 3.26 -8.19
N ASP A 528 33.59 4.23 -7.46
CA ASP A 528 33.62 4.20 -6.00
C ASP A 528 32.21 4.30 -5.45
N LEU A 529 31.87 3.41 -4.52
CA LEU A 529 30.56 3.33 -3.86
C LEU A 529 30.70 3.82 -2.42
N ASP A 530 30.03 4.92 -2.12
CA ASP A 530 30.00 5.48 -0.77
C ASP A 530 28.94 4.82 0.13
N TYR A 531 28.84 5.26 1.39
CA TYR A 531 27.91 4.75 2.39
C TYR A 531 26.42 4.69 1.93
N ARG A 532 26.02 5.45 0.91
CA ARG A 532 24.65 5.49 0.37
C ARG A 532 24.24 4.22 -0.39
N PHE A 533 25.20 3.36 -0.70
CA PHE A 533 24.93 2.03 -1.24
C PHE A 533 24.54 1.01 -0.17
N ASN A 534 24.60 1.38 1.12
CA ASN A 534 24.13 0.58 2.25
C ASN A 534 24.80 -0.80 2.33
N ILE A 535 26.11 -0.88 2.05
CA ILE A 535 26.88 -2.13 2.08
C ILE A 535 27.26 -2.43 3.54
N ALA A 536 26.56 -3.38 4.16
CA ALA A 536 26.71 -3.70 5.57
C ALA A 536 27.22 -5.13 5.86
N ASN A 537 27.48 -5.93 4.81
CA ASN A 537 27.97 -7.30 4.94
C ASN A 537 28.88 -7.68 3.78
N HIS A 538 29.65 -8.77 3.96
CA HIS A 538 30.60 -9.24 2.97
C HIS A 538 29.94 -9.80 1.70
N LEU A 539 28.71 -10.36 1.78
CA LEU A 539 28.00 -10.89 0.62
C LEU A 539 27.53 -9.78 -0.32
N SER A 540 26.91 -8.71 0.21
CA SER A 540 26.52 -7.57 -0.63
C SER A 540 27.75 -6.87 -1.22
N ARG A 541 28.84 -6.74 -0.46
CA ARG A 541 30.14 -6.25 -0.97
C ARG A 541 30.63 -7.10 -2.13
N SER A 542 30.58 -8.43 -2.00
CA SER A 542 30.95 -9.37 -3.06
C SER A 542 30.11 -9.17 -4.33
N VAL A 543 28.80 -8.90 -4.20
CA VAL A 543 27.92 -8.61 -5.34
C VAL A 543 28.37 -7.32 -6.03
N TYR A 544 28.56 -6.22 -5.31
CA TYR A 544 29.00 -4.95 -5.91
C TYR A 544 30.37 -5.04 -6.56
N THR A 545 31.30 -5.78 -5.95
CA THR A 545 32.61 -6.04 -6.54
C THR A 545 32.49 -6.82 -7.85
N SER A 546 31.64 -7.84 -7.93
CA SER A 546 31.41 -8.60 -9.17
C SER A 546 30.71 -7.76 -10.25
N LEU A 547 30.04 -6.67 -9.90
CA LEU A 547 29.47 -5.69 -10.82
C LEU A 547 30.49 -4.63 -11.30
N GLY A 548 31.75 -4.76 -10.94
CA GLY A 548 32.81 -3.84 -11.33
C GLY A 548 32.87 -2.58 -10.47
N ALA A 549 32.49 -2.64 -9.21
CA ALA A 549 32.70 -1.54 -8.26
C ALA A 549 34.20 -1.37 -8.00
N GLY A 550 34.66 -0.12 -7.92
CA GLY A 550 35.99 0.24 -7.42
C GLY A 550 36.06 0.06 -5.90
N ARG A 551 36.34 1.13 -5.17
CA ARG A 551 36.26 1.10 -3.69
C ARG A 551 34.80 1.07 -3.23
N THR A 552 34.53 0.29 -2.18
CA THR A 552 33.23 0.23 -1.52
C THR A 552 33.37 0.65 -0.06
N ASP A 553 32.67 1.73 0.33
CA ASP A 553 32.60 2.15 1.72
C ASP A 553 31.53 1.35 2.49
N ASP A 554 31.68 1.24 3.80
CA ASP A 554 30.67 0.64 4.67
C ASP A 554 29.41 1.50 4.75
N ALA A 555 28.26 0.86 5.00
CA ALA A 555 27.00 1.55 5.30
C ALA A 555 27.17 2.58 6.42
N PHE A 556 26.34 3.63 6.41
CA PHE A 556 26.37 4.68 7.43
C PHE A 556 26.21 4.12 8.84
N GLU A 557 25.39 3.09 9.01
CA GLU A 557 25.11 2.40 10.27
C GLU A 557 26.34 1.68 10.87
N ILE A 558 27.39 1.47 10.07
CA ILE A 558 28.69 0.92 10.52
C ILE A 558 29.73 2.02 10.68
N SER A 559 29.86 2.88 9.64
CA SER A 559 30.97 3.83 9.55
C SER A 559 30.70 5.14 10.28
N HIS A 560 29.44 5.53 10.45
CA HIS A 560 29.00 6.83 10.94
C HIS A 560 29.79 7.99 10.30
N THR A 561 29.91 7.95 8.98
CA THR A 561 30.73 8.84 8.15
C THR A 561 30.53 10.30 8.55
N ARG A 562 31.61 10.99 8.96
CA ARG A 562 31.58 12.38 9.40
C ARG A 562 31.22 13.31 8.25
N GLY A 563 30.34 14.29 8.50
CA GLY A 563 29.84 15.22 7.47
C GLY A 563 28.91 14.61 6.43
N ALA A 564 28.38 13.39 6.69
CA ALA A 564 27.47 12.71 5.77
C ALA A 564 26.20 13.53 5.51
N GLU A 565 25.66 13.38 4.29
CA GLU A 565 24.31 13.79 3.98
C GLU A 565 23.33 12.86 4.71
N LEU A 566 22.65 13.36 5.74
CA LEU A 566 21.69 12.59 6.54
C LEU A 566 20.36 12.39 5.81
N MET A 567 20.05 13.27 4.87
CA MET A 567 18.88 13.18 3.99
C MET A 567 19.18 13.85 2.64
N ARG A 568 18.69 13.26 1.57
CA ARG A 568 18.60 13.88 0.25
C ARG A 568 17.14 13.80 -0.23
N THR A 569 16.62 14.89 -0.78
CA THR A 569 15.20 14.99 -1.10
C THR A 569 14.92 15.87 -2.33
N LYS A 570 13.93 15.47 -3.12
CA LYS A 570 13.33 16.29 -4.17
C LYS A 570 12.53 17.46 -3.59
N TYR A 571 12.01 17.31 -2.37
CA TYR A 571 11.35 18.38 -1.63
C TYR A 571 12.34 19.51 -1.33
N CYS A 572 11.90 20.76 -1.45
CA CYS A 572 12.73 21.93 -1.20
C CYS A 572 11.98 22.94 -0.33
N ILE A 573 12.48 23.18 0.88
CA ILE A 573 11.85 24.09 1.84
C ILE A 573 11.81 25.54 1.33
N ARG A 574 12.82 25.96 0.54
CA ARG A 574 12.81 27.29 -0.09
C ARG A 574 11.63 27.45 -1.04
N TYR A 575 11.35 26.43 -1.86
CA TYR A 575 10.22 26.44 -2.77
C TYR A 575 8.90 26.53 -2.02
N GLU A 576 8.73 25.75 -0.97
CA GLU A 576 7.51 25.75 -0.15
C GLU A 576 7.24 27.12 0.50
N LEU A 577 8.30 27.82 0.92
CA LEU A 577 8.22 29.11 1.59
C LEU A 577 8.18 30.32 0.63
N GLY A 578 8.24 30.08 -0.70
CA GLY A 578 8.30 31.18 -1.67
C GLY A 578 9.67 31.85 -1.77
N LEU A 579 10.73 31.21 -1.29
CA LEU A 579 12.10 31.73 -1.26
C LEU A 579 13.00 31.16 -2.38
N CYS A 580 12.43 30.42 -3.33
CA CYS A 580 13.20 29.78 -4.39
C CYS A 580 13.73 30.80 -5.42
N PRO A 581 15.05 30.92 -5.62
CA PRO A 581 15.61 31.92 -6.55
C PRO A 581 15.39 31.53 -8.02
N VAL A 582 15.11 30.26 -8.32
CA VAL A 582 14.96 29.75 -9.71
C VAL A 582 13.52 29.81 -10.19
N HIS A 583 12.58 29.33 -9.38
CA HIS A 583 11.18 29.17 -9.78
C HIS A 583 10.24 30.26 -9.26
N GLN A 584 10.71 31.08 -8.33
CA GLN A 584 9.89 32.11 -7.69
C GLN A 584 10.69 33.42 -7.63
N LYS A 585 10.10 34.53 -8.05
CA LYS A 585 10.73 35.85 -7.89
C LYS A 585 10.65 36.26 -6.42
N SER A 586 11.59 35.79 -5.61
CA SER A 586 11.72 36.24 -4.22
C SER A 586 12.34 37.64 -4.19
N SER A 587 11.71 38.53 -3.47
CA SER A 587 12.20 39.91 -3.28
C SER A 587 13.38 40.00 -2.30
N THR A 588 13.60 38.99 -1.47
CA THR A 588 14.69 38.98 -0.47
C THR A 588 15.21 37.55 -0.30
N PRO A 589 16.40 37.21 -0.83
CA PRO A 589 17.01 35.90 -0.58
C PRO A 589 17.36 35.80 0.91
N ALA A 590 16.93 34.70 1.55
CA ALA A 590 17.38 34.35 2.89
C ALA A 590 18.90 34.09 2.88
N ARG A 591 19.63 34.60 3.87
CA ARG A 591 21.08 34.42 3.95
C ARG A 591 21.42 32.96 4.30
N GLU A 592 22.29 32.35 3.52
CA GLU A 592 22.76 30.99 3.77
C GLU A 592 23.88 30.95 4.85
N PRO A 593 24.04 29.79 5.54
CA PRO A 593 23.23 28.57 5.41
C PRO A 593 21.89 28.68 6.14
N LEU A 594 20.85 28.06 5.58
CA LEU A 594 19.60 27.82 6.32
C LEU A 594 19.76 26.64 7.26
N GLN A 595 19.22 26.73 8.46
CA GLN A 595 19.31 25.68 9.46
C GLN A 595 17.93 25.37 10.06
N LEU A 596 17.67 24.08 10.28
CA LEU A 596 16.54 23.60 11.08
C LEU A 596 16.98 23.37 12.50
N ILE A 597 16.24 23.92 13.46
CA ILE A 597 16.52 23.77 14.89
C ILE A 597 15.37 23.04 15.58
N ASN A 598 15.70 21.97 16.31
CA ASN A 598 14.77 21.23 17.16
C ASN A 598 15.49 20.75 18.42
N ASN A 599 14.96 21.11 19.61
CA ASN A 599 15.54 20.73 20.92
C ASN A 599 17.05 20.95 21.02
N GLY A 600 17.53 22.12 20.58
CA GLY A 600 18.95 22.51 20.62
C GLY A 600 19.81 21.88 19.52
N ARG A 601 19.32 20.89 18.79
CA ARG A 601 20.03 20.30 17.63
C ARG A 601 19.84 21.18 16.40
N ARG A 602 20.92 21.32 15.62
CA ARG A 602 20.96 22.08 14.38
C ARG A 602 21.20 21.14 13.21
N LEU A 603 20.43 21.29 12.16
CA LEU A 603 20.60 20.58 10.90
C LEU A 603 20.79 21.63 9.80
N THR A 604 21.87 21.53 9.05
CA THR A 604 22.18 22.48 7.97
C THR A 604 21.57 22.02 6.66
N LEU A 605 20.98 22.95 5.95
CA LEU A 605 20.34 22.71 4.64
C LEU A 605 21.25 23.19 3.51
N HIS A 606 21.45 22.33 2.51
CA HIS A 606 22.16 22.65 1.28
C HIS A 606 21.21 22.47 0.09
N PHE A 607 21.34 23.32 -0.92
CA PHE A 607 20.42 23.37 -2.05
C PHE A 607 21.17 23.22 -3.38
N ASP A 608 20.96 22.11 -4.08
CA ASP A 608 21.37 21.94 -5.46
C ASP A 608 20.25 22.43 -6.38
N CYS A 609 20.32 23.71 -6.73
CA CYS A 609 19.29 24.32 -7.59
C CYS A 609 19.34 23.81 -9.05
N GLY A 610 20.45 23.23 -9.51
CA GLY A 610 20.57 22.60 -10.84
C GLY A 610 19.75 21.31 -10.92
N LYS A 611 19.82 20.48 -9.89
CA LYS A 611 19.05 19.23 -9.78
C LYS A 611 17.69 19.42 -9.11
N CYS A 612 17.45 20.61 -8.58
CA CYS A 612 16.29 20.88 -7.73
C CYS A 612 16.20 19.89 -6.54
N GLU A 613 17.28 19.70 -5.83
CA GLU A 613 17.38 18.85 -4.64
C GLU A 613 17.82 19.63 -3.41
N MET A 614 17.41 19.15 -2.25
CA MET A 614 17.86 19.67 -0.96
C MET A 614 18.49 18.52 -0.17
N THR A 615 19.63 18.79 0.45
CA THR A 615 20.28 17.85 1.37
C THR A 615 20.31 18.43 2.77
N VAL A 616 20.32 17.55 3.75
CA VAL A 616 20.37 17.88 5.18
C VAL A 616 21.61 17.22 5.77
N THR A 617 22.46 18.02 6.42
CA THR A 617 23.63 17.53 7.16
C THR A 617 23.49 17.87 8.65
N GLY A 618 24.10 17.06 9.51
CA GLY A 618 24.26 17.40 10.93
C GLY A 618 25.31 18.49 11.09
N THR A 619 25.13 19.41 12.05
CA THR A 619 26.28 20.16 12.55
C THR A 619 27.18 19.18 13.29
N GLU A 620 28.49 19.31 13.13
CA GLU A 620 29.50 18.46 13.77
C GLU A 620 29.16 18.17 15.25
N MET A 621 29.01 16.89 15.57
CA MET A 621 29.05 16.41 16.95
C MET A 621 30.49 16.32 17.39
#